data_2fecd8faa372954a7952462207a2021b
#
_entry.id   2fecd8faa372954a7952462207a2021b
#
_cell.length_a   1.000
_cell.length_b   1.000
_cell.length_c   1.000
_cell.angle_alpha   90.00
_cell.angle_beta   90.00
_cell.angle_gamma   90.00
#
_symmetry.space_group_name_H-M   'P 1'
#
loop_
_entity.id
_entity.type
_entity.pdbx_description
1 polymer ?
#
loop_
_entity_poly.entity_id
_entity_poly.type
_entity_poly.pdbx_seq_one_letter_code
_entity_poly.pdbx_strand_id
1 'polypeptide(L)'
;MKNWYIIQTFSGFEQKVAETLKDIIKKKEKLLEDKIEEVLVPTHEVTEVKRGKRVQRKKKYFPSYILIKMEMNKDLYHMIRNINKVTGFLGTTGIPVIVPEKEINKIMGRIKEGTLAPKTQITFDIGEQVKVCEGPFASFSGLVEEVDEEKSRLKVSVSIFGRPTPIDLEYNQVEKF
;
A
#
# COMPACT_ATOMS: atom_id res chain seq x y z
N MET A 1 -4.39 -2.94 29.71
CA MET A 1 -5.14 -2.88 28.42
C MET A 1 -4.16 -2.74 27.27
N LYS A 2 -4.28 -3.62 26.28
CA LYS A 2 -3.40 -3.59 25.09
C LYS A 2 -3.97 -2.63 24.05
N ASN A 3 -3.15 -1.72 23.58
CA ASN A 3 -3.53 -0.71 22.59
C ASN A 3 -2.56 -0.79 21.40
N TRP A 4 -3.00 -0.26 20.27
CA TRP A 4 -2.18 -0.13 19.10
C TRP A 4 -1.31 1.12 19.15
N TYR A 5 -0.03 0.96 18.80
CA TYR A 5 0.96 2.03 18.69
C TYR A 5 1.69 1.95 17.37
N ILE A 6 2.25 3.06 16.95
CA ILE A 6 3.06 3.14 15.74
C ILE A 6 4.51 3.38 16.12
N ILE A 7 5.39 2.52 15.61
CA ILE A 7 6.84 2.66 15.75
C ILE A 7 7.40 3.23 14.46
N GLN A 8 8.18 4.27 14.56
CA GLN A 8 8.94 4.83 13.44
C GLN A 8 10.32 4.17 13.34
N THR A 9 10.67 3.76 12.12
CA THR A 9 11.95 3.16 11.80
C THR A 9 12.64 3.91 10.67
N PHE A 10 13.90 3.60 10.41
CA PHE A 10 14.53 4.05 9.17
C PHE A 10 13.90 3.34 7.97
N SER A 11 13.74 4.08 6.89
CA SER A 11 13.16 3.54 5.65
C SER A 11 13.97 2.36 5.12
N GLY A 12 13.28 1.26 4.82
CA GLY A 12 13.91 0.02 4.35
C GLY A 12 14.22 -1.00 5.45
N PHE A 13 14.13 -0.63 6.72
CA PHE A 13 14.46 -1.51 7.85
C PHE A 13 13.24 -2.04 8.60
N GLU A 14 12.03 -1.76 8.15
CA GLU A 14 10.78 -2.11 8.86
C GLU A 14 10.67 -3.61 9.11
N GLN A 15 10.94 -4.44 8.11
CA GLN A 15 10.91 -5.89 8.27
C GLN A 15 11.95 -6.40 9.24
N LYS A 16 13.19 -5.90 9.12
CA LYS A 16 14.29 -6.28 10.00
C LYS A 16 14.02 -5.92 11.46
N VAL A 17 13.45 -4.74 11.69
CA VAL A 17 13.03 -4.31 13.02
C VAL A 17 11.88 -5.16 13.55
N ALA A 18 10.90 -5.49 12.72
CA ALA A 18 9.78 -6.36 13.10
C ALA A 18 10.26 -7.78 13.45
N GLU A 19 11.20 -8.34 12.70
CA GLU A 19 11.82 -9.64 13.01
C GLU A 19 12.59 -9.58 14.32
N THR A 20 13.39 -8.54 14.53
CA THR A 20 14.12 -8.32 15.78
C THR A 20 13.17 -8.21 16.97
N LEU A 21 12.05 -7.51 16.83
CA LEU A 21 11.00 -7.42 17.84
C LEU A 21 10.41 -8.80 18.16
N LYS A 22 10.07 -9.57 17.13
CA LYS A 22 9.54 -10.94 17.30
C LYS A 22 10.56 -11.88 17.96
N ASP A 23 11.83 -11.75 17.63
CA ASP A 23 12.91 -12.53 18.25
C ASP A 23 13.11 -12.15 19.72
N ILE A 24 13.03 -10.86 20.06
CA ILE A 24 13.13 -10.39 21.44
C ILE A 24 11.95 -10.92 22.26
N ILE A 25 10.74 -10.90 21.69
CA ILE A 25 9.53 -11.46 22.32
C ILE A 25 9.71 -12.95 22.61
N LYS A 26 10.23 -13.72 21.63
CA LYS A 26 10.48 -15.16 21.77
C LYS A 26 11.58 -15.49 22.77
N LYS A 27 12.66 -14.70 22.79
CA LYS A 27 13.85 -14.96 23.63
C LYS A 27 13.67 -14.57 25.10
N LYS A 28 12.87 -13.56 25.40
CA LYS A 28 12.61 -13.06 26.75
C LYS A 28 11.35 -13.64 27.39
N GLU A 29 11.11 -14.92 27.17
CA GLU A 29 10.10 -15.80 27.76
C GLU A 29 9.05 -15.17 28.68
N LYS A 30 7.78 -15.45 28.41
CA LYS A 30 6.55 -15.21 29.20
C LYS A 30 6.22 -13.76 29.62
N LEU A 31 7.18 -12.96 30.07
CA LEU A 31 6.90 -11.59 30.54
C LEU A 31 6.59 -10.59 29.43
N LEU A 32 7.05 -10.87 28.22
CA LEU A 32 6.85 -10.00 27.04
C LEU A 32 5.76 -10.50 26.10
N GLU A 33 5.55 -11.82 26.00
CA GLU A 33 4.46 -12.42 25.24
C GLU A 33 3.10 -11.98 25.79
N ASP A 34 2.98 -11.90 27.11
CA ASP A 34 1.74 -11.42 27.73
C ASP A 34 1.47 -9.93 27.49
N LYS A 35 2.50 -9.14 27.21
CA LYS A 35 2.38 -7.68 27.03
C LYS A 35 2.31 -7.24 25.58
N ILE A 36 2.97 -7.95 24.65
CA ILE A 36 2.95 -7.68 23.22
C ILE A 36 2.12 -8.76 22.54
N GLU A 37 1.00 -8.36 21.94
CA GLU A 37 0.07 -9.28 21.29
C GLU A 37 0.40 -9.48 19.82
N GLU A 38 0.68 -8.40 19.10
CA GLU A 38 0.88 -8.44 17.66
C GLU A 38 1.85 -7.38 17.15
N VAL A 39 2.64 -7.74 16.15
CA VAL A 39 3.54 -6.84 15.43
C VAL A 39 3.26 -6.96 13.94
N LEU A 40 2.83 -5.87 13.31
CA LEU A 40 2.45 -5.81 11.91
C LEU A 40 3.30 -4.79 11.14
N VAL A 41 3.79 -5.20 9.99
CA VAL A 41 4.39 -4.28 9.01
C VAL A 41 3.35 -4.03 7.91
N PRO A 42 2.88 -2.79 7.73
CA PRO A 42 1.87 -2.49 6.73
C PRO A 42 2.47 -2.55 5.31
N THR A 43 2.51 -3.76 4.75
CA THR A 43 2.99 -4.04 3.40
C THR A 43 1.90 -4.70 2.59
N HIS A 44 1.82 -4.39 1.30
CA HIS A 44 0.99 -5.10 0.35
C HIS A 44 1.84 -5.63 -0.81
N GLU A 45 1.44 -6.75 -1.36
CA GLU A 45 2.10 -7.33 -2.50
C GLU A 45 1.54 -6.71 -3.79
N VAL A 46 2.42 -6.13 -4.59
CA VAL A 46 2.05 -5.60 -5.90
C VAL A 46 2.75 -6.44 -6.95
N THR A 47 1.99 -6.92 -7.90
CA THR A 47 2.54 -7.61 -9.07
C THR A 47 2.88 -6.54 -10.12
N GLU A 48 4.16 -6.27 -10.29
CA GLU A 48 4.65 -5.40 -11.36
C GLU A 48 5.14 -6.25 -12.54
N VAL A 49 4.79 -5.82 -13.74
CA VAL A 49 5.34 -6.44 -14.95
C VAL A 49 6.58 -5.66 -15.37
N LYS A 50 7.75 -6.24 -15.18
CA LYS A 50 9.03 -5.69 -15.69
C LYS A 50 9.56 -6.58 -16.79
N ARG A 51 9.78 -6.01 -17.96
CA ARG A 51 10.38 -6.70 -19.14
C ARG A 51 9.66 -8.02 -19.51
N GLY A 52 8.32 -8.01 -19.45
CA GLY A 52 7.52 -9.20 -19.78
C GLY A 52 7.49 -10.31 -18.71
N LYS A 53 8.13 -10.09 -17.55
CA LYS A 53 8.07 -11.02 -16.41
C LYS A 53 7.26 -10.42 -15.28
N ARG A 54 6.34 -11.21 -14.72
CA ARG A 54 5.60 -10.85 -13.51
C ARG A 54 6.54 -10.94 -12.32
N VAL A 55 6.83 -9.82 -11.70
CA VAL A 55 7.64 -9.74 -10.48
C VAL A 55 6.73 -9.31 -9.34
N GLN A 56 6.59 -10.16 -8.34
CA GLN A 56 5.90 -9.79 -7.11
C GLN A 56 6.84 -8.91 -6.27
N ARG A 57 6.42 -7.70 -6.00
CA ARG A 57 7.10 -6.80 -5.07
C ARG A 57 6.19 -6.45 -3.90
N LYS A 58 6.74 -6.54 -2.71
CA LYS A 58 6.09 -6.01 -1.51
C LYS A 58 6.23 -4.50 -1.51
N LYS A 59 5.15 -3.80 -1.78
CA LYS A 59 5.09 -2.35 -1.67
C LYS A 59 4.60 -1.98 -0.27
N LYS A 60 5.30 -1.08 0.39
CA LYS A 60 4.96 -0.64 1.74
C LYS A 60 3.83 0.37 1.66
N TYR A 61 2.77 0.14 2.41
CA TYR A 61 1.64 1.06 2.48
C TYR A 61 2.02 2.33 3.27
N PHE A 62 2.74 2.14 4.38
CA PHE A 62 3.34 3.19 5.17
C PHE A 62 4.84 2.88 5.34
N PRO A 63 5.74 3.44 4.50
CA PRO A 63 7.17 3.25 4.69
C PRO A 63 7.61 3.87 6.02
N SER A 64 8.55 3.21 6.68
CA SER A 64 9.12 3.62 7.96
C SER A 64 8.20 3.45 9.18
N TYR A 65 7.07 2.77 9.06
CA TYR A 65 6.15 2.54 10.18
C TYR A 65 5.92 1.05 10.43
N ILE A 66 5.82 0.70 11.72
CA ILE A 66 5.44 -0.62 12.20
C ILE A 66 4.28 -0.44 13.19
N LEU A 67 3.25 -1.26 13.04
CA LEU A 67 2.13 -1.29 13.97
C LEU A 67 2.40 -2.36 15.04
N ILE A 68 2.24 -1.99 16.29
CA ILE A 68 2.40 -2.91 17.43
C ILE A 68 1.21 -2.82 18.37
N LYS A 69 0.63 -3.98 18.74
CA LYS A 69 -0.40 -4.07 19.77
C LYS A 69 0.24 -4.55 21.06
N MET A 70 0.30 -3.68 22.03
CA MET A 70 0.96 -3.96 23.29
C MET A 70 0.36 -3.22 24.48
N GLU A 71 0.66 -3.73 25.68
CA GLU A 71 0.43 -2.97 26.90
C GLU A 71 1.66 -2.08 27.18
N MET A 72 1.43 -0.75 27.12
CA MET A 72 2.51 0.22 27.29
C MET A 72 3.09 0.17 28.72
N ASN A 73 4.40 -0.02 28.77
CA ASN A 73 5.19 0.02 30.02
C ASN A 73 6.49 0.80 29.73
N LYS A 74 7.02 1.49 30.75
CA LYS A 74 8.27 2.25 30.65
C LYS A 74 9.44 1.38 30.16
N ASP A 75 9.56 0.17 30.67
CA ASP A 75 10.64 -0.77 30.28
C ASP A 75 10.53 -1.19 28.82
N LEU A 76 9.31 -1.51 28.34
CA LEU A 76 9.04 -1.84 26.94
C LEU A 76 9.27 -0.65 26.02
N TYR A 77 8.87 0.54 26.45
CA TYR A 77 9.10 1.77 25.71
C TYR A 77 10.59 2.01 25.47
N HIS A 78 11.40 1.92 26.51
CA HIS A 78 12.85 2.09 26.40
C HIS A 78 13.51 0.97 25.63
N MET A 79 13.07 -0.27 25.83
CA MET A 79 13.60 -1.43 25.12
C MET A 79 13.37 -1.30 23.61
N ILE A 80 12.16 -0.97 23.19
CA ILE A 80 11.83 -0.82 21.76
C ILE A 80 12.57 0.35 21.15
N ARG A 81 12.66 1.47 21.87
CA ARG A 81 13.39 2.66 21.41
C ARG A 81 14.90 2.41 21.23
N ASN A 82 15.47 1.51 22.01
CA ASN A 82 16.89 1.14 21.95
C ASN A 82 17.22 0.13 20.85
N ILE A 83 16.20 -0.41 20.15
CA ILE A 83 16.42 -1.30 19.01
C ILE A 83 17.10 -0.52 17.88
N ASN A 84 18.13 -1.11 17.32
CA ASN A 84 18.84 -0.51 16.20
C ASN A 84 17.89 -0.25 15.02
N LYS A 85 18.00 0.94 14.40
CA LYS A 85 17.15 1.42 13.30
C LYS A 85 15.71 1.81 13.69
N VAL A 86 15.39 1.86 14.97
CA VAL A 86 14.15 2.45 15.48
C VAL A 86 14.41 3.92 15.80
N THR A 87 13.55 4.80 15.28
CA THR A 87 13.60 6.24 15.60
C THR A 87 12.85 6.53 16.89
N GLY A 88 11.75 5.81 17.13
CA GLY A 88 10.91 5.93 18.32
C GLY A 88 9.46 5.61 18.05
N PHE A 89 8.61 5.94 19.01
CA PHE A 89 7.17 5.86 18.84
C PHE A 89 6.61 7.14 18.21
N LEU A 90 5.55 7.01 17.43
CA LEU A 90 4.79 8.15 16.96
C LEU A 90 4.09 8.82 18.16
N GLY A 91 4.30 10.10 18.32
CA GLY A 91 3.72 10.89 19.42
C GLY A 91 4.72 11.86 20.03
N THR A 92 4.35 12.41 21.18
CA THR A 92 5.22 13.28 21.96
C THR A 92 6.21 12.43 22.77
N THR A 93 7.39 12.96 23.05
CA THR A 93 8.42 12.27 23.85
C THR A 93 7.84 11.76 25.16
N GLY A 94 7.85 10.44 25.34
CA GLY A 94 7.33 9.76 26.52
C GLY A 94 5.82 9.46 26.53
N ILE A 95 5.06 9.98 25.54
CA ILE A 95 3.62 9.74 25.41
C ILE A 95 3.33 9.28 23.97
N PRO A 96 3.42 7.96 23.69
CA PRO A 96 3.05 7.41 22.39
C PRO A 96 1.57 7.60 22.08
N VAL A 97 1.26 7.89 20.83
CA VAL A 97 -0.12 8.01 20.36
C VAL A 97 -0.76 6.63 20.28
N ILE A 98 -1.92 6.49 20.90
CA ILE A 98 -2.77 5.31 20.80
C ILE A 98 -3.54 5.41 19.48
N VAL A 99 -3.45 4.37 18.66
CA VAL A 99 -4.22 4.27 17.42
C VAL A 99 -5.50 3.49 17.69
N PRO A 100 -6.66 4.05 17.37
CA PRO A 100 -7.92 3.33 17.53
C PRO A 100 -7.97 2.07 16.66
N GLU A 101 -8.53 1.00 17.18
CA GLU A 101 -8.63 -0.28 16.46
C GLU A 101 -9.40 -0.16 15.13
N LYS A 102 -10.35 0.77 15.06
CA LYS A 102 -11.06 1.10 13.80
C LYS A 102 -10.14 1.60 12.70
N GLU A 103 -9.10 2.37 13.04
CA GLU A 103 -8.11 2.84 12.07
C GLU A 103 -7.19 1.72 11.63
N ILE A 104 -6.78 0.86 12.57
CA ILE A 104 -5.99 -0.35 12.24
C ILE A 104 -6.77 -1.25 11.28
N ASN A 105 -8.05 -1.49 11.54
CA ASN A 105 -8.90 -2.29 10.67
C ASN A 105 -9.07 -1.67 9.27
N LYS A 106 -9.13 -0.35 9.16
CA LYS A 106 -9.12 0.35 7.88
C LYS A 106 -7.79 0.15 7.13
N ILE A 107 -6.67 0.24 7.83
CA ILE A 107 -5.34 0.00 7.27
C ILE A 107 -5.23 -1.45 6.81
N MET A 108 -5.62 -2.39 7.65
CA MET A 108 -5.60 -3.82 7.34
C MET A 108 -6.56 -4.19 6.22
N GLY A 109 -7.75 -3.58 6.19
CA GLY A 109 -8.71 -3.71 5.08
C GLY A 109 -8.08 -3.26 3.76
N ARG A 110 -7.50 -2.08 3.72
CA ARG A 110 -6.81 -1.57 2.53
C ARG A 110 -5.60 -2.42 2.12
N ILE A 111 -4.88 -3.01 3.08
CA ILE A 111 -3.78 -3.95 2.80
C ILE A 111 -4.34 -5.24 2.19
N LYS A 112 -5.41 -5.78 2.75
CA LYS A 112 -6.11 -6.97 2.20
C LYS A 112 -6.76 -6.67 0.85
N GLU A 113 -7.38 -5.53 0.70
CA GLU A 113 -7.91 -5.03 -0.56
C GLU A 113 -6.80 -4.74 -1.58
N GLY A 114 -5.64 -4.29 -1.16
CA GLY A 114 -4.45 -4.14 -2.00
C GLY A 114 -3.84 -5.46 -2.45
N THR A 115 -4.04 -6.55 -1.70
CA THR A 115 -3.67 -7.93 -2.10
C THR A 115 -4.75 -8.55 -2.99
N LEU A 116 -5.98 -8.09 -2.83
CA LEU A 116 -7.16 -8.45 -3.60
C LEU A 116 -7.61 -7.26 -4.45
N ALA A 117 -6.80 -6.14 -4.46
CA ALA A 117 -7.26 -5.08 -5.30
C ALA A 117 -7.66 -5.73 -6.59
N PRO A 118 -8.95 -5.83 -6.84
CA PRO A 118 -9.29 -5.62 -8.19
C PRO A 118 -8.49 -4.35 -8.45
N LYS A 119 -7.55 -4.36 -9.40
CA LYS A 119 -7.53 -3.23 -10.28
C LYS A 119 -8.94 -2.72 -10.17
N THR A 120 -9.17 -1.49 -9.77
CA THR A 120 -10.38 -0.85 -10.19
C THR A 120 -10.41 -1.20 -11.65
N GLN A 121 -11.15 -2.25 -11.98
CA GLN A 121 -11.56 -2.50 -13.32
C GLN A 121 -12.48 -1.33 -13.53
N ILE A 122 -11.88 -0.22 -13.92
CA ILE A 122 -12.58 0.68 -14.77
C ILE A 122 -12.76 -0.20 -16.00
N THR A 123 -13.82 -1.00 -15.98
CA THR A 123 -14.23 -1.79 -17.11
C THR A 123 -14.71 -0.77 -18.11
N PHE A 124 -13.96 -0.61 -19.15
CA PHE A 124 -14.41 0.19 -20.29
C PHE A 124 -15.19 -0.75 -21.19
N ASP A 125 -16.35 -0.31 -21.60
CA ASP A 125 -17.19 -1.03 -22.57
C ASP A 125 -16.89 -0.52 -24.00
N ILE A 126 -16.98 -1.42 -24.96
CA ILE A 126 -16.84 -1.05 -26.38
C ILE A 126 -17.95 -0.07 -26.74
N GLY A 127 -17.58 1.06 -27.33
CA GLY A 127 -18.50 2.15 -27.65
C GLY A 127 -18.67 3.19 -26.54
N GLU A 128 -17.99 3.05 -25.42
CA GLU A 128 -18.00 4.04 -24.36
C GLU A 128 -17.15 5.26 -24.71
N GLN A 129 -17.65 6.44 -24.37
CA GLN A 129 -16.91 7.68 -24.58
C GLN A 129 -15.91 7.91 -23.43
N VAL A 130 -14.66 8.10 -23.77
CA VAL A 130 -13.57 8.34 -22.82
C VAL A 130 -12.79 9.58 -23.20
N LYS A 131 -12.18 10.20 -22.19
CA LYS A 131 -11.28 11.34 -22.35
C LYS A 131 -9.86 10.91 -22.10
N VAL A 132 -8.94 11.30 -22.97
CA VAL A 132 -7.52 11.05 -22.78
C VAL A 132 -6.94 12.06 -21.80
N CYS A 133 -6.32 11.58 -20.70
CA CYS A 133 -5.75 12.41 -19.63
C CYS A 133 -4.26 12.64 -19.78
N GLU A 134 -3.54 11.70 -20.37
CA GLU A 134 -2.07 11.77 -20.51
C GLU A 134 -1.59 11.49 -21.94
N GLY A 135 -0.40 12.00 -22.24
CA GLY A 135 0.27 11.79 -23.50
C GLY A 135 0.02 12.89 -24.55
N PRO A 136 0.46 12.68 -25.78
CA PRO A 136 0.34 13.67 -26.86
C PRO A 136 -1.10 13.94 -27.28
N PHE A 137 -2.04 13.09 -26.89
CA PHE A 137 -3.48 13.20 -27.17
C PHE A 137 -4.30 13.62 -25.96
N ALA A 138 -3.65 14.13 -24.91
CA ALA A 138 -4.32 14.64 -23.70
C ALA A 138 -5.39 15.69 -24.09
N SER A 139 -6.51 15.64 -23.40
CA SER A 139 -7.71 16.48 -23.63
C SER A 139 -8.58 16.12 -24.85
N PHE A 140 -8.17 15.16 -25.65
CA PHE A 140 -9.06 14.62 -26.70
C PHE A 140 -10.02 13.60 -26.12
N SER A 141 -11.22 13.55 -26.69
CA SER A 141 -12.21 12.52 -26.38
C SER A 141 -12.29 11.52 -27.53
N GLY A 142 -12.55 10.29 -27.21
CA GLY A 142 -12.68 9.22 -28.19
C GLY A 142 -13.66 8.15 -27.75
N LEU A 143 -13.96 7.23 -28.66
CA LEU A 143 -14.80 6.07 -28.40
C LEU A 143 -13.92 4.83 -28.27
N VAL A 144 -14.23 3.99 -27.30
CA VAL A 144 -13.54 2.71 -27.12
C VAL A 144 -13.97 1.75 -28.22
N GLU A 145 -13.01 1.30 -29.04
CA GLU A 145 -13.23 0.32 -30.12
C GLU A 145 -12.92 -1.11 -29.65
N GLU A 146 -11.88 -1.26 -28.83
CA GLU A 146 -11.42 -2.56 -28.36
C GLU A 146 -10.88 -2.45 -26.94
N VAL A 147 -11.10 -3.47 -26.13
CA VAL A 147 -10.62 -3.56 -24.74
C VAL A 147 -9.76 -4.80 -24.60
N ASP A 148 -8.49 -4.63 -24.25
CA ASP A 148 -7.55 -5.71 -23.91
C ASP A 148 -7.36 -5.73 -22.39
N GLU A 149 -8.17 -6.53 -21.71
CA GLU A 149 -8.13 -6.67 -20.25
C GLU A 149 -6.84 -7.30 -19.75
N GLU A 150 -6.25 -8.20 -20.53
CA GLU A 150 -5.02 -8.89 -20.14
C GLU A 150 -3.83 -7.93 -20.08
N LYS A 151 -3.76 -6.99 -21.02
CA LYS A 151 -2.68 -6.00 -21.12
C LYS A 151 -3.03 -4.68 -20.45
N SER A 152 -4.28 -4.53 -19.95
CA SER A 152 -4.80 -3.26 -19.41
C SER A 152 -4.67 -2.10 -20.41
N ARG A 153 -5.01 -2.37 -21.68
CA ARG A 153 -4.96 -1.41 -22.78
C ARG A 153 -6.32 -1.28 -23.45
N LEU A 154 -6.54 -0.11 -23.98
CA LEU A 154 -7.73 0.24 -24.76
C LEU A 154 -7.30 0.72 -26.13
N LYS A 155 -8.02 0.29 -27.15
CA LYS A 155 -7.98 0.96 -28.44
C LYS A 155 -9.10 1.98 -28.49
N VAL A 156 -8.74 3.23 -28.55
CA VAL A 156 -9.66 4.35 -28.54
C VAL A 156 -9.58 5.07 -29.88
N SER A 157 -10.73 5.25 -30.52
CA SER A 157 -10.84 6.04 -31.73
C SER A 157 -11.00 7.51 -31.37
N VAL A 158 -9.94 8.27 -31.52
CA VAL A 158 -9.91 9.70 -31.24
C VAL A 158 -10.07 10.49 -32.53
N SER A 159 -10.95 11.50 -32.51
CA SER A 159 -11.11 12.39 -33.65
C SER A 159 -9.98 13.42 -33.67
N ILE A 160 -9.04 13.23 -34.59
CA ILE A 160 -7.92 14.15 -34.83
C ILE A 160 -8.13 14.82 -36.19
N PHE A 161 -8.24 16.14 -36.21
CA PHE A 161 -8.51 16.94 -37.42
C PHE A 161 -9.71 16.43 -38.24
N GLY A 162 -10.79 15.98 -37.55
CA GLY A 162 -11.98 15.48 -38.20
C GLY A 162 -11.88 14.05 -38.76
N ARG A 163 -10.78 13.33 -38.46
CA ARG A 163 -10.60 11.94 -38.86
C ARG A 163 -10.52 11.03 -37.64
N PRO A 164 -11.30 9.95 -37.58
CA PRO A 164 -11.19 8.97 -36.52
C PRO A 164 -9.85 8.23 -36.65
N THR A 165 -9.03 8.34 -35.62
CA THR A 165 -7.71 7.68 -35.55
C THR A 165 -7.68 6.75 -34.36
N PRO A 166 -7.51 5.43 -34.55
CA PRO A 166 -7.39 4.48 -33.46
C PRO A 166 -6.02 4.64 -32.78
N ILE A 167 -6.01 4.75 -31.45
CA ILE A 167 -4.81 4.85 -30.61
C ILE A 167 -4.89 3.82 -29.50
N ASP A 168 -3.77 3.17 -29.22
CA ASP A 168 -3.61 2.27 -28.08
C ASP A 168 -3.23 3.07 -26.84
N LEU A 169 -4.05 3.03 -25.81
CA LEU A 169 -3.87 3.73 -24.55
C LEU A 169 -3.97 2.75 -23.38
N GLU A 170 -3.24 3.04 -22.30
CA GLU A 170 -3.37 2.29 -21.07
C GLU A 170 -4.58 2.80 -20.26
N TYR A 171 -5.14 1.96 -19.39
CA TYR A 171 -6.31 2.31 -18.57
C TYR A 171 -6.08 3.55 -17.69
N ASN A 172 -4.84 3.80 -17.29
CA ASN A 172 -4.46 4.97 -16.49
C ASN A 172 -4.38 6.27 -17.30
N GLN A 173 -4.37 6.18 -18.64
CA GLN A 173 -4.26 7.34 -19.53
C GLN A 173 -5.62 7.87 -19.98
N VAL A 174 -6.69 7.19 -19.64
CA VAL A 174 -8.07 7.55 -20.03
C VAL A 174 -8.98 7.64 -18.82
N GLU A 175 -9.93 8.53 -18.88
CA GLU A 175 -10.96 8.76 -17.88
C GLU A 175 -12.34 8.64 -18.51
N LYS A 176 -13.28 8.05 -17.78
CA LYS A 176 -14.70 8.01 -18.22
C LYS A 176 -15.27 9.41 -18.22
N PHE A 177 -16.12 9.66 -19.21
CA PHE A 177 -16.81 10.96 -19.35
C PHE A 177 -17.91 11.10 -18.31
#